data_8e7f47b6cf943292aa65d94ff4393e3c
#
_entry.id   8e7f47b6cf943292aa65d94ff4393e3c
#
_cell.length_a   1.000
_cell.length_b   1.000
_cell.length_c   1.000
_cell.angle_alpha   90.00
_cell.angle_beta   90.00
_cell.angle_gamma   90.00
#
_symmetry.space_group_name_H-M   'P 1'
#
loop_
_entity.id
_entity.type
_entity.pdbx_description
1 polymer ?
#
loop_
_entity_poly.entity_id
_entity_poly.type
_entity_poly.pdbx_seq_one_letter_code
_entity_poly.pdbx_strand_id
1 'polypeptide(L)'
;MEIKFNVNRDKIINAILYICSKLNGSVNIYNCLKIFYEADKYHLNKYGVVITGDKYIAMEHGTVPSAAKDILYEKSNYWHNDNNKLYTISTTNKPDLDFLSESNLEALDKGIEKYGNLEFAEVEYINHQEEAFKKTETNKQIKFEDMIDDDNPEKEDIIKELQEMSGMYCL
;
A
#
# COMPACT_ATOMS: atom_id res chain seq x y z
N MET A 1 14.11 17.84 -2.24
CA MET A 1 14.50 16.81 -1.22
C MET A 1 13.62 15.57 -1.43
N GLU A 2 14.26 14.42 -1.50
CA GLU A 2 13.51 13.16 -1.62
C GLU A 2 12.86 12.81 -0.28
N ILE A 3 11.54 12.58 -0.29
CA ILE A 3 10.79 12.20 0.91
C ILE A 3 10.96 10.71 1.15
N LYS A 4 11.48 10.35 2.32
CA LYS A 4 11.72 8.97 2.76
C LYS A 4 11.22 8.75 4.17
N PHE A 5 10.68 7.56 4.43
CA PHE A 5 10.22 7.14 5.75
C PHE A 5 10.85 5.80 6.14
N ASN A 6 10.86 5.52 7.42
CA ASN A 6 11.18 4.19 7.92
C ASN A 6 9.98 3.27 7.76
N VAL A 7 10.22 2.09 7.19
CA VAL A 7 9.19 1.08 7.01
C VAL A 7 8.76 0.52 8.38
N ASN A 8 7.46 0.50 8.63
CA ASN A 8 6.89 -0.17 9.80
C ASN A 8 6.46 -1.59 9.42
N ARG A 9 7.35 -2.56 9.67
CA ARG A 9 7.16 -3.97 9.33
C ARG A 9 5.94 -4.58 10.04
N ASP A 10 5.77 -4.33 11.33
CA ASP A 10 4.65 -4.87 12.10
C ASP A 10 3.31 -4.35 11.60
N LYS A 11 3.26 -3.08 11.22
CA LYS A 11 2.09 -2.48 10.60
C LYS A 11 1.75 -3.13 9.26
N ILE A 12 2.76 -3.40 8.42
CA ILE A 12 2.56 -4.10 7.13
C ILE A 12 2.00 -5.50 7.36
N ILE A 13 2.59 -6.28 8.27
CA ILE A 13 2.12 -7.64 8.57
C ILE A 13 0.67 -7.62 9.04
N ASN A 14 0.32 -6.75 9.97
CA ASN A 14 -1.05 -6.68 10.49
C ASN A 14 -2.05 -6.12 9.47
N ALA A 15 -1.60 -5.25 8.57
CA ALA A 15 -2.41 -4.82 7.42
C ALA A 15 -2.70 -5.98 6.46
N ILE A 16 -1.73 -6.84 6.17
CA ILE A 16 -1.94 -8.05 5.35
C ILE A 16 -2.94 -8.99 6.01
N LEU A 17 -2.79 -9.26 7.32
CA LEU A 17 -3.74 -10.08 8.08
C LEU A 17 -5.15 -9.48 8.08
N TYR A 18 -5.26 -8.16 8.21
CA TYR A 18 -6.52 -7.44 8.12
C TYR A 18 -7.18 -7.60 6.74
N ILE A 19 -6.41 -7.41 5.67
CA ILE A 19 -6.88 -7.60 4.28
C ILE A 19 -7.40 -9.02 4.09
N CYS A 20 -6.63 -10.04 4.51
CA CYS A 20 -7.08 -11.43 4.46
C CYS A 20 -8.38 -11.66 5.23
N SER A 21 -8.50 -11.08 6.43
CA SER A 21 -9.71 -11.23 7.25
C SER A 21 -10.97 -10.67 6.60
N LYS A 22 -10.82 -9.61 5.80
CA LYS A 22 -11.92 -9.00 5.03
C LYS A 22 -12.26 -9.74 3.74
N LEU A 23 -11.33 -10.55 3.24
CA LEU A 23 -11.47 -11.31 1.99
C LEU A 23 -11.60 -12.84 2.24
N ASN A 24 -12.30 -13.23 3.29
CA ASN A 24 -12.58 -14.63 3.64
C ASN A 24 -11.31 -15.48 3.88
N GLY A 25 -10.26 -14.89 4.42
CA GLY A 25 -9.05 -15.57 4.86
C GLY A 25 -7.96 -15.70 3.80
N SER A 26 -8.14 -15.15 2.61
CA SER A 26 -7.12 -15.21 1.56
C SER A 26 -7.10 -13.95 0.68
N VAL A 27 -5.96 -13.67 0.08
CA VAL A 27 -5.82 -12.58 -0.89
C VAL A 27 -4.78 -12.95 -1.95
N ASN A 28 -5.06 -12.59 -3.20
CA ASN A 28 -4.06 -12.61 -4.26
C ASN A 28 -2.98 -11.56 -3.96
N ILE A 29 -1.70 -11.95 -4.05
CA ILE A 29 -0.57 -11.06 -3.74
C ILE A 29 -0.63 -9.80 -4.60
N TYR A 30 -0.92 -9.94 -5.89
CA TYR A 30 -1.01 -8.82 -6.80
C TYR A 30 -2.08 -7.80 -6.37
N ASN A 31 -3.28 -8.28 -6.04
CA ASN A 31 -4.35 -7.43 -5.51
C ASN A 31 -3.95 -6.78 -4.18
N CYS A 32 -3.30 -7.54 -3.29
CA CYS A 32 -2.83 -7.04 -2.01
C CYS A 32 -1.87 -5.84 -2.17
N LEU A 33 -0.93 -5.91 -3.12
CA LEU A 33 -0.01 -4.81 -3.41
C LEU A 33 -0.73 -3.53 -3.86
N LYS A 34 -1.80 -3.66 -4.64
CA LYS A 34 -2.60 -2.50 -5.10
C LYS A 34 -3.51 -1.96 -3.99
N ILE A 35 -3.98 -2.82 -3.09
CA ILE A 35 -4.71 -2.40 -1.88
C ILE A 35 -3.82 -1.51 -1.02
N PHE A 36 -2.56 -1.87 -0.81
CA PHE A 36 -1.60 -1.02 -0.09
C PHE A 36 -1.41 0.35 -0.75
N TYR A 37 -1.25 0.37 -2.05
CA TYR A 37 -1.09 1.64 -2.78
C TYR A 37 -2.31 2.55 -2.60
N GLU A 38 -3.50 2.04 -2.82
CA GLU A 38 -4.73 2.81 -2.66
C GLU A 38 -4.94 3.27 -1.22
N ALA A 39 -4.63 2.42 -0.25
CA ALA A 39 -4.73 2.76 1.16
C ALA A 39 -3.78 3.92 1.53
N ASP A 40 -2.51 3.85 1.14
CA ASP A 40 -1.55 4.92 1.40
C ASP A 40 -1.93 6.20 0.64
N LYS A 41 -2.36 6.11 -0.61
CA LYS A 41 -2.85 7.25 -1.38
C LYS A 41 -4.06 7.92 -0.71
N TYR A 42 -5.05 7.14 -0.33
CA TYR A 42 -6.24 7.64 0.36
C TYR A 42 -5.89 8.32 1.69
N HIS A 43 -5.07 7.66 2.49
CA HIS A 43 -4.67 8.17 3.81
C HIS A 43 -3.85 9.46 3.69
N LEU A 44 -2.94 9.50 2.72
CA LEU A 44 -2.14 10.68 2.41
C LEU A 44 -3.02 11.88 1.99
N ASN A 45 -3.99 11.66 1.10
CA ASN A 45 -4.89 12.71 0.63
C ASN A 45 -5.84 13.22 1.72
N LYS A 46 -6.30 12.34 2.61
CA LYS A 46 -7.29 12.69 3.64
C LYS A 46 -6.66 13.16 4.95
N TYR A 47 -5.56 12.52 5.35
CA TYR A 47 -4.94 12.73 6.67
C TYR A 47 -3.53 13.33 6.61
N GLY A 48 -2.98 13.52 5.42
CA GLY A 48 -1.66 14.14 5.21
C GLY A 48 -0.46 13.26 5.57
N VAL A 49 -0.66 11.99 5.91
CA VAL A 49 0.41 11.07 6.32
C VAL A 49 0.26 9.71 5.66
N VAL A 50 1.38 9.01 5.50
CA VAL A 50 1.41 7.62 5.00
C VAL A 50 1.19 6.62 6.14
N ILE A 51 0.75 5.41 5.80
CA ILE A 51 0.46 4.35 6.78
C ILE A 51 1.72 3.57 7.14
N THR A 52 2.42 3.06 6.13
CA THR A 52 3.45 2.01 6.30
C THR A 52 4.88 2.54 6.23
N GLY A 53 5.09 3.70 5.65
CA GLY A 53 6.40 4.24 5.33
C GLY A 53 7.09 3.53 4.16
N ASP A 54 6.41 2.63 3.46
CA ASP A 54 6.95 1.89 2.32
C ASP A 54 7.10 2.80 1.10
N LYS A 55 8.06 2.49 0.26
CA LYS A 55 8.26 3.13 -1.04
C LYS A 55 7.55 2.35 -2.14
N TYR A 56 6.96 3.06 -3.08
CA TYR A 56 6.28 2.50 -4.24
C TYR A 56 7.14 2.59 -5.49
N ILE A 57 7.22 1.50 -6.24
CA ILE A 57 7.95 1.42 -7.51
C ILE A 57 6.93 1.26 -8.64
N ALA A 58 7.10 2.03 -9.72
CA ALA A 58 6.33 1.85 -10.94
C ALA A 58 6.91 0.66 -11.73
N MET A 59 6.22 -0.48 -11.71
CA MET A 59 6.64 -1.69 -12.40
C MET A 59 5.72 -1.97 -13.60
N GLU A 60 6.08 -2.95 -14.44
CA GLU A 60 5.33 -3.31 -15.65
C GLU A 60 3.82 -3.47 -15.40
N HIS A 61 3.45 -4.12 -14.31
CA HIS A 61 2.05 -4.37 -13.96
C HIS A 61 1.47 -3.40 -12.92
N GLY A 62 2.06 -2.23 -12.78
CA GLY A 62 1.54 -1.15 -11.94
C GLY A 62 2.41 -0.82 -10.73
N THR A 63 1.79 -0.17 -9.75
CA THR A 63 2.44 0.29 -8.52
C THR A 63 2.74 -0.85 -7.56
N VAL A 64 3.95 -0.89 -7.01
CA VAL A 64 4.40 -1.97 -6.11
C VAL A 64 5.04 -1.40 -4.85
N PRO A 65 4.45 -1.64 -3.66
CA PRO A 65 5.10 -1.35 -2.39
C PRO A 65 6.26 -2.33 -2.17
N SER A 66 7.47 -1.81 -2.08
CA SER A 66 8.71 -2.61 -2.10
C SER A 66 8.83 -3.53 -0.89
N ALA A 67 8.65 -2.98 0.32
CA ALA A 67 8.77 -3.76 1.55
C ALA A 67 7.60 -4.74 1.74
N ALA A 68 6.37 -4.31 1.44
CA ALA A 68 5.21 -5.19 1.53
C ALA A 68 5.33 -6.38 0.56
N LYS A 69 5.84 -6.16 -0.65
CA LYS A 69 6.14 -7.24 -1.61
C LYS A 69 7.13 -8.23 -1.01
N ASP A 70 8.25 -7.76 -0.49
CA ASP A 70 9.28 -8.63 0.08
C ASP A 70 8.72 -9.45 1.26
N ILE A 71 7.95 -8.81 2.15
CA ILE A 71 7.30 -9.45 3.30
C ILE A 71 6.30 -10.54 2.86
N LEU A 72 5.52 -10.28 1.82
CA LEU A 72 4.56 -11.26 1.27
C LEU A 72 5.23 -12.53 0.72
N TYR A 73 6.44 -12.40 0.16
CA TYR A 73 7.21 -13.52 -0.38
C TYR A 73 8.13 -14.19 0.63
N GLU A 74 8.32 -13.61 1.83
CA GLU A 74 9.09 -14.25 2.89
C GLU A 74 8.37 -15.48 3.44
N LYS A 75 9.15 -16.50 3.82
CA LYS A 75 8.62 -17.61 4.60
C LYS A 75 8.28 -17.13 6.00
N SER A 76 7.02 -17.25 6.39
CA SER A 76 6.53 -16.81 7.69
C SER A 76 5.53 -17.77 8.29
N ASN A 77 5.22 -17.58 9.59
CA ASN A 77 4.16 -18.31 10.29
C ASN A 77 2.82 -17.53 10.27
N TYR A 78 2.77 -16.37 9.64
CA TYR A 78 1.57 -15.54 9.60
C TYR A 78 0.56 -16.00 8.55
N TRP A 79 1.05 -16.50 7.43
CA TRP A 79 0.26 -17.03 6.32
C TRP A 79 1.01 -18.11 5.58
N HIS A 80 0.32 -18.78 4.68
CA HIS A 80 0.91 -19.77 3.77
C HIS A 80 0.43 -19.52 2.33
N ASN A 81 1.18 -20.02 1.36
CA ASN A 81 0.73 -19.99 -0.03
C ASN A 81 -0.44 -20.94 -0.23
N ASP A 82 -1.46 -20.48 -0.92
CA ASP A 82 -2.61 -21.31 -1.28
C ASP A 82 -2.18 -22.33 -2.35
N ASN A 83 -2.35 -23.62 -2.05
CA ASN A 83 -1.97 -24.68 -2.98
C ASN A 83 -2.87 -24.77 -4.21
N ASN A 84 -4.08 -24.19 -4.15
CA ASN A 84 -5.09 -24.26 -5.21
C ASN A 84 -5.17 -22.98 -6.06
N LYS A 85 -4.55 -21.90 -5.62
CA LYS A 85 -4.59 -20.60 -6.28
C LYS A 85 -3.21 -19.99 -6.39
N LEU A 86 -2.76 -19.74 -7.64
CA LEU A 86 -1.46 -19.10 -7.90
C LEU A 86 -1.41 -17.69 -7.28
N TYR A 87 -0.24 -17.33 -6.78
CA TYR A 87 0.04 -16.02 -6.19
C TYR A 87 -0.95 -15.59 -5.10
N THR A 88 -1.49 -16.56 -4.37
CA THR A 88 -2.47 -16.31 -3.31
C THR A 88 -1.92 -16.78 -1.97
N ILE A 89 -2.09 -15.95 -0.94
CA ILE A 89 -1.82 -16.30 0.45
C ILE A 89 -3.12 -16.56 1.17
N SER A 90 -3.08 -17.45 2.15
CA SER A 90 -4.20 -17.80 3.03
C SER A 90 -3.75 -17.85 4.47
N THR A 91 -4.63 -17.45 5.38
CA THR A 91 -4.37 -17.47 6.81
C THR A 91 -5.65 -17.54 7.63
N THR A 92 -5.54 -18.13 8.82
CA THR A 92 -6.56 -18.06 9.88
C THR A 92 -6.14 -17.13 11.01
N ASN A 93 -4.92 -16.58 10.95
CA ASN A 93 -4.42 -15.63 11.93
C ASN A 93 -5.20 -14.32 11.84
N LYS A 94 -5.47 -13.72 12.99
CA LYS A 94 -6.14 -12.43 13.10
C LYS A 94 -5.12 -11.29 13.17
N PRO A 95 -5.45 -10.11 12.63
CA PRO A 95 -4.61 -8.95 12.82
C PRO A 95 -4.59 -8.50 14.29
N ASP A 96 -3.44 -8.03 14.75
CA ASP A 96 -3.36 -7.25 15.98
C ASP A 96 -3.68 -5.78 15.63
N LEU A 97 -4.86 -5.34 16.04
CA LEU A 97 -5.36 -3.99 15.72
C LEU A 97 -4.64 -2.88 16.52
N ASP A 98 -3.84 -3.23 17.52
CA ASP A 98 -3.02 -2.24 18.22
C ASP A 98 -1.96 -1.59 17.30
N PHE A 99 -1.60 -2.26 16.19
CA PHE A 99 -0.71 -1.73 15.17
C PHE A 99 -1.38 -0.83 14.13
N LEU A 100 -2.73 -0.80 14.07
CA LEU A 100 -3.49 -0.11 13.05
C LEU A 100 -4.49 0.86 13.68
N SER A 101 -4.37 2.15 13.36
CA SER A 101 -5.34 3.15 13.79
C SER A 101 -6.67 3.00 13.05
N GLU A 102 -7.73 3.63 13.55
CA GLU A 102 -9.02 3.68 12.87
C GLU A 102 -8.91 4.27 11.44
N SER A 103 -8.08 5.30 11.27
CA SER A 103 -7.84 5.88 9.94
C SER A 103 -7.07 4.96 9.00
N ASN A 104 -6.16 4.13 9.55
CA ASN A 104 -5.49 3.08 8.75
C ASN A 104 -6.49 2.02 8.28
N LEU A 105 -7.39 1.58 9.15
CA LEU A 105 -8.44 0.61 8.80
C LEU A 105 -9.39 1.16 7.73
N GLU A 106 -9.80 2.42 7.87
CA GLU A 106 -10.61 3.11 6.86
C GLU A 106 -9.92 3.12 5.50
N ALA A 107 -8.64 3.47 5.46
CA ALA A 107 -7.87 3.51 4.23
C ALA A 107 -7.70 2.12 3.60
N LEU A 108 -7.42 1.10 4.42
CA LEU A 108 -7.35 -0.29 3.96
C LEU A 108 -8.68 -0.77 3.39
N ASP A 109 -9.80 -0.41 4.04
CA ASP A 109 -11.14 -0.73 3.52
C ASP A 109 -11.40 -0.10 2.14
N LYS A 110 -10.91 1.12 1.91
CA LYS A 110 -10.98 1.76 0.58
C LYS A 110 -10.17 1.00 -0.48
N GLY A 111 -8.98 0.56 -0.14
CA GLY A 111 -8.17 -0.27 -1.02
C GLY A 111 -8.83 -1.62 -1.33
N ILE A 112 -9.40 -2.27 -0.32
CA ILE A 112 -10.12 -3.56 -0.45
C ILE A 112 -11.36 -3.37 -1.34
N GLU A 113 -12.14 -2.32 -1.12
CA GLU A 113 -13.31 -1.99 -1.94
C GLU A 113 -12.93 -1.83 -3.43
N LYS A 114 -11.82 -1.15 -3.70
CA LYS A 114 -11.38 -0.87 -5.07
C LYS A 114 -10.79 -2.09 -5.78
N TYR A 115 -9.93 -2.87 -5.10
CA TYR A 115 -9.10 -3.89 -5.74
C TYR A 115 -9.33 -5.33 -5.24
N GLY A 116 -10.03 -5.51 -4.12
CA GLY A 116 -10.04 -6.79 -3.41
C GLY A 116 -10.61 -7.97 -4.20
N ASN A 117 -11.60 -7.74 -5.03
CA ASN A 117 -12.33 -8.80 -5.77
C ASN A 117 -12.20 -8.68 -7.30
N LEU A 118 -11.25 -7.89 -7.79
CA LEU A 118 -11.05 -7.72 -9.23
C LEU A 118 -10.09 -8.77 -9.78
N GLU A 119 -10.28 -9.11 -11.05
CA GLU A 119 -9.36 -9.96 -11.79
C GLU A 119 -8.10 -9.18 -12.19
N PHE A 120 -7.00 -9.90 -12.46
CA PHE A 120 -5.69 -9.31 -12.76
C PHE A 120 -5.75 -8.21 -13.83
N ALA A 121 -6.41 -8.46 -14.95
CA ALA A 121 -6.48 -7.49 -16.05
C ALA A 121 -7.23 -6.20 -15.66
N GLU A 122 -8.27 -6.31 -14.84
CA GLU A 122 -9.01 -5.15 -14.34
C GLU A 122 -8.16 -4.34 -13.37
N VAL A 123 -7.47 -5.01 -12.44
CA VAL A 123 -6.57 -4.38 -11.48
C VAL A 123 -5.45 -3.63 -12.21
N GLU A 124 -4.81 -4.28 -13.19
CA GLU A 124 -3.75 -3.67 -14.00
C GLU A 124 -4.27 -2.44 -14.74
N TYR A 125 -5.41 -2.55 -15.42
CA TYR A 125 -5.99 -1.45 -16.16
C TYR A 125 -6.27 -0.23 -15.25
N ILE A 126 -6.93 -0.44 -14.12
CA ILE A 126 -7.28 0.63 -13.18
C ILE A 126 -6.03 1.26 -12.58
N ASN A 127 -5.08 0.44 -12.15
CA ASN A 127 -3.85 0.93 -11.52
C ASN A 127 -2.96 1.71 -12.50
N HIS A 128 -2.92 1.33 -13.77
CA HIS A 128 -2.21 2.06 -14.82
C HIS A 128 -2.81 3.44 -15.11
N GLN A 129 -4.05 3.72 -14.70
CA GLN A 129 -4.67 5.06 -14.83
C GLN A 129 -4.24 6.04 -13.73
N GLU A 130 -3.56 5.57 -12.70
CA GLU A 130 -3.05 6.43 -11.62
C GLU A 130 -2.05 7.46 -12.16
N GLU A 131 -2.28 8.73 -11.86
CA GLU A 131 -1.42 9.83 -12.34
C GLU A 131 0.03 9.69 -11.85
N ALA A 132 0.22 9.28 -10.61
CA ALA A 132 1.55 9.02 -10.05
C ALA A 132 2.30 7.92 -10.82
N PHE A 133 1.58 6.88 -11.25
CA PHE A 133 2.15 5.82 -12.09
C PHE A 133 2.55 6.35 -13.47
N LYS A 134 1.66 7.09 -14.12
CA LYS A 134 1.92 7.68 -15.46
C LYS A 134 3.10 8.64 -15.47
N LYS A 135 3.28 9.40 -14.39
CA LYS A 135 4.39 10.37 -14.24
C LYS A 135 5.74 9.74 -13.93
N THR A 136 5.77 8.44 -13.60
CA THR A 136 6.97 7.76 -13.15
C THR A 136 7.51 6.81 -14.22
N GLU A 137 8.80 6.88 -14.51
CA GLU A 137 9.47 5.93 -15.40
C GLU A 137 9.45 4.52 -14.81
N THR A 138 9.36 3.52 -15.69
CA THR A 138 9.36 2.10 -15.29
C THR A 138 10.58 1.77 -14.43
N ASN A 139 10.36 1.03 -13.36
CA ASN A 139 11.34 0.62 -12.34
C ASN A 139 11.92 1.78 -11.51
N LYS A 140 11.30 2.96 -11.55
CA LYS A 140 11.64 4.08 -10.69
C LYS A 140 10.66 4.22 -9.53
N GLN A 141 11.11 4.88 -8.47
CA GLN A 141 10.29 5.17 -7.31
C GLN A 141 9.25 6.25 -7.65
N ILE A 142 8.00 5.98 -7.28
CA ILE A 142 6.91 6.95 -7.31
C ILE A 142 7.14 7.96 -6.20
N LYS A 143 7.05 9.24 -6.53
CA LYS A 143 7.14 10.30 -5.53
C LYS A 143 5.85 10.38 -4.72
N PHE A 144 5.95 10.56 -3.42
CA PHE A 144 4.76 10.74 -2.57
C PHE A 144 3.94 11.96 -2.97
N GLU A 145 4.60 13.02 -3.43
CA GLU A 145 3.95 14.24 -3.94
C GLU A 145 3.01 13.95 -5.12
N ASP A 146 3.38 12.99 -5.96
CA ASP A 146 2.57 12.60 -7.12
C ASP A 146 1.36 11.72 -6.74
N MET A 147 1.36 11.13 -5.53
CA MET A 147 0.22 10.38 -4.99
C MET A 147 -0.87 11.29 -4.40
N ILE A 148 -0.56 12.57 -4.18
CA ILE A 148 -1.53 13.56 -3.71
C ILE A 148 -2.27 14.10 -4.95
N ASP A 149 -3.61 14.06 -4.91
CA ASP A 149 -4.44 14.48 -6.02
C ASP A 149 -4.18 15.97 -6.35
N ASP A 150 -4.15 16.31 -7.64
CA ASP A 150 -3.83 17.67 -8.08
C ASP A 150 -4.88 18.70 -7.64
N ASP A 151 -6.11 18.27 -7.43
CA ASP A 151 -7.22 19.10 -6.92
C ASP A 151 -7.35 19.11 -5.38
N ASN A 152 -6.46 18.42 -4.67
CA ASN A 152 -6.45 18.47 -3.20
C ASN A 152 -6.01 19.86 -2.73
N PRO A 153 -6.90 20.62 -2.05
CA PRO A 153 -6.59 21.99 -1.64
C PRO A 153 -5.46 22.11 -0.62
N GLU A 154 -5.15 21.01 0.08
CA GLU A 154 -4.09 20.94 1.08
C GLU A 154 -2.77 20.36 0.55
N LYS A 155 -2.68 20.12 -0.76
CA LYS A 155 -1.54 19.44 -1.38
C LYS A 155 -0.19 20.06 -1.00
N GLU A 156 -0.05 21.38 -1.09
CA GLU A 156 1.21 22.06 -0.78
C GLU A 156 1.58 21.94 0.70
N ASP A 157 0.60 22.05 1.60
CA ASP A 157 0.82 21.91 3.04
C ASP A 157 1.21 20.48 3.40
N ILE A 158 0.54 19.48 2.81
CA ILE A 158 0.88 18.07 2.98
C ILE A 158 2.32 17.80 2.52
N ILE A 159 2.72 18.29 1.34
CA ILE A 159 4.08 18.11 0.84
C ILE A 159 5.11 18.70 1.80
N LYS A 160 4.86 19.89 2.32
CA LYS A 160 5.74 20.55 3.29
C LYS A 160 5.87 19.72 4.58
N GLU A 161 4.77 19.25 5.12
CA GLU A 161 4.79 18.40 6.33
C GLU A 161 5.52 17.09 6.10
N LEU A 162 5.32 16.44 4.95
CA LEU A 162 6.05 15.21 4.59
C LEU A 162 7.56 15.45 4.50
N GLN A 163 7.98 16.57 3.94
CA GLN A 163 9.40 16.94 3.85
C GLN A 163 10.01 17.18 5.23
N GLU A 164 9.29 17.86 6.12
CA GLU A 164 9.71 18.10 7.50
C GLU A 164 9.82 16.77 8.29
N MET A 165 8.83 15.89 8.17
CA MET A 165 8.85 14.56 8.79
C MET A 165 10.00 13.70 8.28
N SER A 166 10.20 13.67 6.96
CA SER A 166 11.32 12.95 6.34
C SER A 166 12.68 13.44 6.84
N GLY A 167 12.85 14.75 7.00
CA GLY A 167 14.08 15.36 7.55
C GLY A 167 14.37 14.96 8.99
N MET A 168 13.34 14.73 9.81
CA MET A 168 13.48 14.30 11.21
C MET A 168 13.97 12.85 11.34
N TYR A 169 13.66 11.98 10.38
CA TYR A 169 14.07 10.58 10.39
C TYR A 169 15.43 10.32 9.75
N CYS A 170 16.02 11.33 9.12
CA CYS A 170 17.36 11.24 8.51
C CYS A 170 18.49 11.72 9.44
N LEU A 171 18.18 12.06 10.68
CA LEU A 171 19.14 12.39 11.73
C LEU A 171 19.37 11.16 12.61
#